data_2219c59cbe902d760f9bcd026ef3f736
#
_entry.id   2219c59cbe902d760f9bcd026ef3f736
#
_cell.length_a   1.000
_cell.length_b   1.000
_cell.length_c   1.000
_cell.angle_alpha   90.00
_cell.angle_beta   90.00
_cell.angle_gamma   90.00
#
_symmetry.space_group_name_H-M   'P 1'
#
loop_
_entity.id
_entity.type
_entity.pdbx_description
1 polymer ?
#
loop_
_entity_poly.entity_id
_entity_poly.type
_entity_poly.pdbx_seq_one_letter_code
_entity_poly.pdbx_strand_id
1 'polypeptide(L)'
;MKLGFGALCGMLALALLMLSACGGEVVTRPTVMPRPSKTPTATIAPPTIVATATPDTYTPPPTATPTVTPTPVFYRIQAGENLNIIANRFGVPHDLLRDINGIEDERALQVGQLLLIPVGGWDGPIEPTPTVTPTPMPVAVENVYFHPSPLGELTILGEVVNHSPQDLERVQVRITLFDGADRFLGSDTTFTALDVLPPAGKSPFVIFFPDAPDEYATYQAEVISAVPAYTGSLYRSLEVAEVAEQGETAGLLKLAGRVRNTGDAEALATLLTVTAYDRLGRVVGMRTIAPEPDTIALGGGEADFTVDLLAAAPVVTYTIQTEARRAAPD
;
A
#
# COMPACT_ATOMS: atom_id res chain seq x y z
N MET A 1 35.24 -61.35 23.69
CA MET A 1 34.16 -61.67 24.64
C MET A 1 33.33 -60.39 24.83
N LYS A 2 31.99 -60.45 24.51
CA LYS A 2 30.92 -59.47 24.64
C LYS A 2 30.97 -58.26 23.67
N LEU A 3 30.29 -58.24 22.57
CA LEU A 3 28.88 -57.96 22.25
C LEU A 3 28.28 -56.74 23.01
N GLY A 4 27.95 -55.72 22.23
CA GLY A 4 27.13 -54.60 22.63
C GLY A 4 26.44 -54.01 21.46
N PHE A 5 25.21 -54.41 21.26
CA PHE A 5 24.16 -53.93 20.38
C PHE A 5 23.81 -52.47 20.65
N GLY A 6 23.44 -51.71 19.64
CA GLY A 6 22.80 -50.41 19.85
C GLY A 6 22.43 -49.66 18.62
N ALA A 7 21.23 -49.97 18.15
CA ALA A 7 20.21 -49.09 17.60
C ALA A 7 20.54 -48.16 16.43
N LEU A 8 20.10 -48.63 15.31
CA LEU A 8 19.68 -47.94 14.10
C LEU A 8 18.50 -46.99 14.46
N CYS A 9 18.68 -45.68 14.32
CA CYS A 9 17.58 -44.73 14.41
C CYS A 9 17.51 -43.99 13.07
N GLY A 10 16.40 -44.20 12.36
CA GLY A 10 16.20 -43.79 11.00
C GLY A 10 16.14 -42.28 10.81
N MET A 11 16.88 -41.82 9.85
CA MET A 11 16.72 -40.50 9.24
C MET A 11 15.45 -40.50 8.40
N LEU A 12 14.40 -39.87 8.92
CA LEU A 12 13.26 -39.48 8.11
C LEU A 12 13.54 -38.05 7.62
N ALA A 13 14.14 -37.96 6.44
CA ALA A 13 14.31 -36.69 5.75
C ALA A 13 12.94 -36.23 5.21
N LEU A 14 12.32 -35.30 5.93
CA LEU A 14 11.15 -34.56 5.44
C LEU A 14 11.67 -33.44 4.54
N ALA A 15 11.59 -33.65 3.21
CA ALA A 15 11.85 -32.63 2.24
C ALA A 15 10.76 -31.56 2.32
N LEU A 16 11.02 -30.45 3.00
CA LEU A 16 10.18 -29.27 2.97
C LEU A 16 10.47 -28.52 1.66
N LEU A 17 9.54 -28.54 0.71
CA LEU A 17 9.60 -27.68 -0.47
C LEU A 17 9.49 -26.23 0.03
N MET A 18 10.61 -25.51 -0.06
CA MET A 18 10.65 -24.07 0.07
C MET A 18 9.98 -23.43 -1.15
N LEU A 19 8.70 -23.03 -1.01
CA LEU A 19 8.16 -22.02 -1.90
C LEU A 19 8.76 -20.68 -1.45
N SER A 20 9.71 -20.19 -2.22
CA SER A 20 10.24 -18.83 -2.10
C SER A 20 9.18 -17.85 -2.57
N ALA A 21 8.27 -17.44 -1.67
CA ALA A 21 7.41 -16.29 -1.90
C ALA A 21 8.15 -15.05 -1.43
N CYS A 22 8.37 -14.11 -2.33
CA CYS A 22 8.88 -12.78 -2.05
C CYS A 22 8.04 -12.08 -0.98
N GLY A 23 8.67 -11.62 0.08
CA GLY A 23 8.15 -10.58 0.97
C GLY A 23 7.45 -11.09 2.22
N GLY A 24 8.02 -10.84 3.36
CA GLY A 24 7.42 -10.93 4.68
C GLY A 24 7.22 -12.36 5.22
N GLU A 25 7.99 -12.69 6.21
CA GLU A 25 7.76 -13.91 7.00
C GLU A 25 6.62 -13.66 7.98
N VAL A 26 5.57 -14.50 7.93
CA VAL A 26 4.48 -14.48 8.90
C VAL A 26 4.87 -15.35 10.09
N VAL A 27 5.20 -14.72 11.21
CA VAL A 27 5.47 -15.42 12.46
C VAL A 27 4.18 -15.51 13.26
N THR A 28 3.62 -16.72 13.37
CA THR A 28 2.44 -16.97 14.22
C THR A 28 2.86 -17.22 15.65
N ARG A 29 2.27 -16.46 16.58
CA ARG A 29 2.45 -16.64 18.01
C ARG A 29 1.93 -18.03 18.44
N PRO A 30 2.64 -18.82 19.28
CA PRO A 30 2.11 -20.07 19.79
C PRO A 30 0.84 -19.79 20.61
N THR A 31 -0.26 -20.40 20.18
CA THR A 31 -1.56 -20.26 20.84
C THR A 31 -1.51 -20.92 22.22
N VAL A 32 -1.59 -20.15 23.27
CA VAL A 32 -1.87 -20.66 24.60
C VAL A 32 -3.31 -21.18 24.57
N MET A 33 -3.49 -22.51 24.67
CA MET A 33 -4.82 -23.11 24.73
C MET A 33 -5.59 -22.55 25.93
N PRO A 34 -6.75 -21.92 25.72
CA PRO A 34 -7.61 -21.57 26.84
C PRO A 34 -8.18 -22.83 27.48
N ARG A 35 -8.06 -22.91 28.80
CA ARG A 35 -8.70 -23.95 29.61
C ARG A 35 -10.21 -23.93 29.37
N PRO A 36 -10.89 -25.08 29.14
CA PRO A 36 -12.29 -25.09 28.82
C PRO A 36 -13.13 -24.56 30.01
N SER A 37 -13.76 -23.42 29.77
CA SER A 37 -14.81 -22.90 30.64
C SER A 37 -16.13 -23.52 30.23
N LYS A 38 -16.81 -24.18 31.18
CA LYS A 38 -18.14 -24.76 30.93
C LYS A 38 -19.18 -23.63 30.95
N THR A 39 -19.60 -23.19 29.78
CA THR A 39 -20.76 -22.30 29.60
C THR A 39 -21.81 -23.05 28.81
N PRO A 40 -23.09 -23.01 29.21
CA PRO A 40 -24.15 -23.78 28.53
C PRO A 40 -24.44 -23.21 27.14
N THR A 41 -24.48 -24.13 26.16
CA THR A 41 -24.80 -23.86 24.77
C THR A 41 -26.28 -23.47 24.64
N ALA A 42 -26.55 -22.23 24.23
CA ALA A 42 -27.86 -21.85 23.72
C ALA A 42 -28.00 -22.36 22.27
N THR A 43 -28.97 -23.24 22.03
CA THR A 43 -29.29 -23.73 20.68
C THR A 43 -29.98 -22.64 19.88
N ILE A 44 -29.27 -22.10 18.90
CA ILE A 44 -29.86 -21.14 17.93
C ILE A 44 -30.43 -21.96 16.77
N ALA A 45 -31.74 -21.76 16.48
CA ALA A 45 -32.39 -22.36 15.33
C ALA A 45 -31.78 -21.85 14.01
N PRO A 46 -31.66 -22.69 12.97
CA PRO A 46 -31.09 -22.27 11.69
C PRO A 46 -31.96 -21.19 11.01
N PRO A 47 -31.36 -20.19 10.36
CA PRO A 47 -32.12 -19.19 9.63
C PRO A 47 -32.79 -19.83 8.40
N THR A 48 -34.06 -19.48 8.20
CA THR A 48 -34.84 -19.86 7.02
C THR A 48 -34.22 -19.21 5.79
N ILE A 49 -33.77 -20.00 4.82
CA ILE A 49 -33.25 -19.52 3.55
C ILE A 49 -34.41 -19.01 2.70
N VAL A 50 -34.50 -17.68 2.54
CA VAL A 50 -35.40 -17.10 1.55
C VAL A 50 -34.72 -17.26 0.18
N ALA A 51 -35.43 -17.86 -0.77
CA ALA A 51 -34.94 -18.05 -2.13
C ALA A 51 -34.64 -16.70 -2.77
N THR A 52 -33.37 -16.47 -3.08
CA THR A 52 -32.91 -15.31 -3.81
C THR A 52 -33.36 -15.40 -5.26
N ALA A 53 -34.02 -14.36 -5.77
CA ALA A 53 -34.39 -14.24 -7.16
C ALA A 53 -33.17 -14.39 -8.07
N THR A 54 -33.31 -15.16 -9.15
CA THR A 54 -32.29 -15.33 -10.19
C THR A 54 -31.90 -13.95 -10.74
N PRO A 55 -30.61 -13.57 -10.75
CA PRO A 55 -30.22 -12.28 -11.33
C PRO A 55 -30.50 -12.28 -12.84
N ASP A 56 -31.13 -11.21 -13.31
CA ASP A 56 -31.30 -10.95 -14.73
C ASP A 56 -29.93 -10.92 -15.41
N THR A 57 -29.86 -11.56 -16.59
CA THR A 57 -28.65 -11.61 -17.41
C THR A 57 -28.30 -10.19 -17.85
N TYR A 58 -27.27 -9.61 -17.25
CA TYR A 58 -26.73 -8.31 -17.65
C TYR A 58 -26.14 -8.42 -19.05
N THR A 59 -26.79 -7.73 -20.01
CA THR A 59 -26.23 -7.53 -21.34
C THR A 59 -25.47 -6.21 -21.33
N PRO A 60 -24.12 -6.21 -21.41
CA PRO A 60 -23.35 -4.96 -21.40
C PRO A 60 -23.72 -4.14 -22.63
N PRO A 61 -23.81 -2.79 -22.50
CA PRO A 61 -23.99 -1.90 -23.64
C PRO A 61 -22.80 -2.04 -24.61
N PRO A 62 -23.01 -1.79 -25.91
CA PRO A 62 -21.95 -1.93 -26.92
C PRO A 62 -20.77 -1.02 -26.54
N THR A 63 -19.59 -1.60 -26.50
CA THR A 63 -18.33 -0.86 -26.26
C THR A 63 -18.14 0.14 -27.41
N ALA A 64 -18.07 1.43 -27.09
CA ALA A 64 -17.74 2.46 -28.06
C ALA A 64 -16.36 2.18 -28.64
N THR A 65 -16.27 2.11 -29.96
CA THR A 65 -14.98 1.97 -30.67
C THR A 65 -14.10 3.18 -30.32
N PRO A 66 -12.86 3.00 -29.87
CA PRO A 66 -12.00 4.13 -29.55
C PRO A 66 -11.73 4.94 -30.80
N THR A 67 -12.25 6.17 -30.84
CA THR A 67 -11.85 7.17 -31.82
C THR A 67 -10.42 7.58 -31.46
N VAL A 68 -9.49 7.50 -32.43
CA VAL A 68 -8.11 7.95 -32.25
C VAL A 68 -8.11 9.45 -31.90
N THR A 69 -7.96 9.77 -30.63
CA THR A 69 -7.80 11.15 -30.19
C THR A 69 -6.37 11.57 -30.49
N PRO A 70 -6.14 12.69 -31.24
CA PRO A 70 -4.78 13.15 -31.50
C PRO A 70 -4.07 13.44 -30.17
N THR A 71 -2.85 12.92 -30.03
CA THR A 71 -2.03 13.13 -28.84
C THR A 71 -1.73 14.61 -28.68
N PRO A 72 -2.03 15.24 -27.54
CA PRO A 72 -1.75 16.65 -27.33
C PRO A 72 -0.25 16.91 -27.36
N VAL A 73 0.16 18.01 -27.96
CA VAL A 73 1.54 18.48 -28.03
C VAL A 73 1.74 19.53 -26.94
N PHE A 74 2.74 19.33 -26.07
CA PHE A 74 3.15 20.32 -25.09
C PHE A 74 4.30 21.14 -25.66
N TYR A 75 4.14 22.47 -25.65
CA TYR A 75 5.14 23.42 -26.10
C TYR A 75 5.66 24.26 -24.92
N ARG A 76 6.95 24.47 -24.86
CA ARG A 76 7.59 25.31 -23.83
C ARG A 76 7.89 26.69 -24.41
N ILE A 77 7.32 27.75 -23.82
CA ILE A 77 7.49 29.14 -24.26
C ILE A 77 8.97 29.51 -24.23
N GLN A 78 9.46 30.08 -25.34
CA GLN A 78 10.83 30.57 -25.46
C GLN A 78 10.90 32.09 -25.22
N ALA A 79 12.11 32.60 -24.97
CA ALA A 79 12.33 34.03 -24.78
C ALA A 79 11.90 34.82 -26.01
N GLY A 80 11.07 35.86 -25.82
CA GLY A 80 10.56 36.72 -26.89
C GLY A 80 9.31 36.21 -27.58
N GLU A 81 8.77 35.07 -27.23
CA GLU A 81 7.50 34.57 -27.76
C GLU A 81 6.31 35.10 -26.96
N ASN A 82 5.22 35.32 -27.64
CA ASN A 82 3.90 35.60 -27.08
C ASN A 82 2.87 34.61 -27.64
N LEU A 83 1.68 34.61 -27.05
CA LEU A 83 0.64 33.64 -27.40
C LEU A 83 0.29 33.68 -28.89
N ASN A 84 0.30 34.89 -29.50
CA ASN A 84 -0.01 35.06 -30.92
C ASN A 84 1.06 34.44 -31.84
N ILE A 85 2.35 34.60 -31.50
CA ILE A 85 3.45 33.96 -32.23
C ILE A 85 3.34 32.46 -32.20
N ILE A 86 3.02 31.90 -30.99
CA ILE A 86 2.88 30.46 -30.79
C ILE A 86 1.65 29.92 -31.53
N ALA A 87 0.50 30.60 -31.44
CA ALA A 87 -0.72 30.27 -32.17
C ALA A 87 -0.50 30.16 -33.67
N ASN A 88 0.16 31.18 -34.24
CA ASN A 88 0.50 31.21 -35.68
C ASN A 88 1.51 30.11 -36.05
N ARG A 89 2.49 29.81 -35.25
CA ARG A 89 3.48 28.73 -35.49
C ARG A 89 2.83 27.37 -35.61
N PHE A 90 1.85 27.08 -34.75
CA PHE A 90 1.16 25.79 -34.73
C PHE A 90 -0.14 25.75 -35.52
N GLY A 91 -0.50 26.88 -36.14
CA GLY A 91 -1.71 26.97 -36.97
C GLY A 91 -3.01 26.82 -36.19
N VAL A 92 -3.02 27.23 -34.94
CA VAL A 92 -4.17 27.13 -34.01
C VAL A 92 -4.77 28.52 -33.77
N PRO A 93 -6.11 28.65 -33.62
CA PRO A 93 -6.72 29.92 -33.24
C PRO A 93 -6.17 30.44 -31.91
N HIS A 94 -5.84 31.73 -31.88
CA HIS A 94 -5.29 32.40 -30.70
C HIS A 94 -6.19 32.25 -29.45
N ASP A 95 -7.50 32.50 -29.64
CA ASP A 95 -8.46 32.40 -28.52
C ASP A 95 -8.60 30.98 -28.01
N LEU A 96 -8.57 29.99 -28.91
CA LEU A 96 -8.58 28.59 -28.52
C LEU A 96 -7.33 28.22 -27.70
N LEU A 97 -6.14 28.67 -28.10
CA LEU A 97 -4.90 28.41 -27.38
C LEU A 97 -4.91 29.05 -26.00
N ARG A 98 -5.48 30.26 -25.87
CA ARG A 98 -5.68 30.97 -24.63
C ARG A 98 -6.62 30.19 -23.70
N ASP A 99 -7.80 29.84 -24.19
CA ASP A 99 -8.89 29.25 -23.40
C ASP A 99 -8.52 27.82 -22.90
N ILE A 100 -7.90 27.01 -23.75
CA ILE A 100 -7.47 25.64 -23.39
C ILE A 100 -6.35 25.60 -22.33
N ASN A 101 -5.56 26.68 -22.24
CA ASN A 101 -4.50 26.83 -21.25
C ASN A 101 -4.91 27.68 -20.05
N GLY A 102 -6.16 28.12 -19.96
CA GLY A 102 -6.67 28.94 -18.85
C GLY A 102 -5.93 30.26 -18.65
N ILE A 103 -5.49 30.90 -19.76
CA ILE A 103 -4.70 32.12 -19.71
C ILE A 103 -5.66 33.32 -19.65
N GLU A 104 -5.79 33.92 -18.46
CA GLU A 104 -6.60 35.11 -18.26
C GLU A 104 -5.85 36.41 -18.67
N ASP A 105 -4.55 36.47 -18.37
CA ASP A 105 -3.68 37.60 -18.76
C ASP A 105 -2.49 37.11 -19.59
N GLU A 106 -2.48 37.42 -20.85
CA GLU A 106 -1.39 37.06 -21.80
C GLU A 106 -0.07 37.73 -21.48
N ARG A 107 -0.09 38.83 -20.70
CA ARG A 107 1.12 39.53 -20.28
C ARG A 107 1.84 38.81 -19.13
N ALA A 108 1.15 37.91 -18.44
CA ALA A 108 1.69 37.11 -17.37
C ALA A 108 2.42 35.84 -17.85
N LEU A 109 2.49 35.59 -19.15
CA LEU A 109 3.19 34.44 -19.72
C LEU A 109 4.67 34.45 -19.38
N GLN A 110 5.18 33.31 -18.91
CA GLN A 110 6.56 33.15 -18.50
C GLN A 110 7.36 32.31 -19.49
N VAL A 111 8.62 32.70 -19.71
CA VAL A 111 9.57 31.87 -20.46
C VAL A 111 9.77 30.55 -19.72
N GLY A 112 9.63 29.44 -20.46
CA GLY A 112 9.68 28.10 -19.89
C GLY A 112 8.33 27.51 -19.45
N GLN A 113 7.26 28.31 -19.44
CA GLN A 113 5.90 27.82 -19.19
C GLN A 113 5.49 26.84 -20.27
N LEU A 114 4.81 25.75 -19.88
CA LEU A 114 4.28 24.74 -20.78
C LEU A 114 2.88 25.14 -21.26
N LEU A 115 2.68 25.10 -22.57
CA LEU A 115 1.38 25.28 -23.20
C LEU A 115 0.92 23.99 -23.86
N LEU A 116 -0.35 23.67 -23.71
CA LEU A 116 -1.03 22.63 -24.44
C LEU A 116 -1.42 23.16 -25.83
N ILE A 117 -0.89 22.54 -26.89
CA ILE A 117 -1.18 22.91 -28.27
C ILE A 117 -2.22 21.92 -28.82
N PRO A 118 -3.42 22.38 -29.23
CA PRO A 118 -4.37 21.53 -29.89
C PRO A 118 -3.87 21.23 -31.32
N VAL A 119 -3.45 20.00 -31.60
CA VAL A 119 -3.00 19.58 -32.93
C VAL A 119 -4.10 18.83 -33.66
N GLY A 120 -4.36 19.22 -34.93
CA GLY A 120 -5.30 18.56 -35.83
C GLY A 120 -6.68 19.19 -35.83
N GLY A 121 -6.86 20.27 -36.63
CA GLY A 121 -8.14 20.82 -37.12
C GLY A 121 -9.30 20.75 -36.11
N TRP A 122 -9.24 21.53 -35.04
CA TRP A 122 -10.32 21.60 -34.07
C TRP A 122 -11.46 22.46 -34.64
N ASP A 123 -12.51 21.82 -35.19
CA ASP A 123 -13.68 22.49 -35.75
C ASP A 123 -14.95 22.37 -34.89
N GLY A 124 -14.81 22.07 -33.59
CA GLY A 124 -15.98 21.83 -32.73
C GLY A 124 -15.95 22.50 -31.35
N PRO A 125 -17.12 22.64 -30.71
CA PRO A 125 -17.19 23.04 -29.30
C PRO A 125 -16.36 22.09 -28.45
N ILE A 126 -15.71 22.61 -27.44
CA ILE A 126 -15.00 21.80 -26.42
C ILE A 126 -16.08 20.99 -25.68
N GLU A 127 -16.48 19.86 -26.26
CA GLU A 127 -17.06 18.84 -25.38
C GLU A 127 -15.95 18.42 -24.46
N PRO A 128 -16.17 18.39 -23.12
CA PRO A 128 -15.16 17.92 -22.21
C PRO A 128 -14.76 16.54 -22.70
N THR A 129 -13.51 16.42 -23.19
CA THR A 129 -12.94 15.12 -23.54
C THR A 129 -13.28 14.22 -22.36
N PRO A 130 -13.98 13.08 -22.57
CA PRO A 130 -14.23 12.19 -21.45
C PRO A 130 -12.86 11.92 -20.85
N THR A 131 -12.64 12.48 -19.67
CA THR A 131 -11.47 12.15 -18.87
C THR A 131 -11.50 10.65 -18.82
N VAL A 132 -10.57 9.97 -19.52
CA VAL A 132 -10.38 8.53 -19.35
C VAL A 132 -10.21 8.38 -17.86
N THR A 133 -11.28 7.98 -17.19
CA THR A 133 -11.20 7.64 -15.78
C THR A 133 -10.10 6.60 -15.72
N PRO A 134 -8.94 6.90 -15.13
CA PRO A 134 -7.86 5.93 -15.10
C PRO A 134 -8.47 4.67 -14.50
N THR A 135 -8.33 3.55 -15.20
CA THR A 135 -8.77 2.27 -14.65
C THR A 135 -8.16 2.20 -13.26
N PRO A 136 -8.96 2.14 -12.20
CA PRO A 136 -8.41 2.12 -10.85
C PRO A 136 -7.40 0.99 -10.78
N MET A 137 -6.18 1.29 -10.34
CA MET A 137 -5.23 0.21 -10.05
C MET A 137 -5.91 -0.74 -9.08
N PRO A 138 -5.86 -2.06 -9.29
CA PRO A 138 -6.52 -3.03 -8.41
C PRO A 138 -5.75 -3.09 -7.09
N VAL A 139 -6.03 -2.14 -6.22
CA VAL A 139 -5.54 -2.02 -4.85
C VAL A 139 -6.73 -1.86 -3.92
N ALA A 140 -6.66 -2.45 -2.75
CA ALA A 140 -7.73 -2.39 -1.76
C ALA A 140 -7.19 -1.96 -0.41
N VAL A 141 -7.99 -1.18 0.34
CA VAL A 141 -7.75 -0.93 1.76
C VAL A 141 -8.46 -2.02 2.53
N GLU A 142 -7.71 -2.72 3.40
CA GLU A 142 -8.22 -3.84 4.19
C GLU A 142 -7.82 -3.73 5.67
N ASN A 143 -8.43 -4.56 6.50
CA ASN A 143 -8.03 -4.81 7.89
C ASN A 143 -7.93 -3.54 8.75
N VAL A 144 -8.87 -2.62 8.54
CA VAL A 144 -8.90 -1.32 9.22
C VAL A 144 -9.31 -1.49 10.69
N TYR A 145 -8.60 -0.80 11.57
CA TYR A 145 -8.84 -0.74 13.01
C TYR A 145 -8.91 0.72 13.47
N PHE A 146 -9.95 1.04 14.25
CA PHE A 146 -10.17 2.35 14.83
C PHE A 146 -9.82 2.34 16.31
N HIS A 147 -8.93 3.22 16.72
CA HIS A 147 -8.48 3.36 18.10
C HIS A 147 -8.76 4.78 18.62
N PRO A 148 -9.92 5.01 19.26
CA PRO A 148 -10.21 6.29 19.90
C PRO A 148 -9.39 6.44 21.18
N SER A 149 -8.83 7.64 21.37
CA SER A 149 -8.15 8.05 22.60
C SER A 149 -9.14 8.72 23.58
N PRO A 150 -8.94 8.55 24.89
CA PRO A 150 -9.72 9.32 25.89
C PRO A 150 -9.56 10.85 25.77
N LEU A 151 -8.58 11.32 25.03
CA LEU A 151 -8.31 12.75 24.81
C LEU A 151 -9.07 13.33 23.60
N GLY A 152 -9.91 12.55 22.92
CA GLY A 152 -10.65 12.97 21.72
C GLY A 152 -9.88 12.79 20.41
N GLU A 153 -8.76 12.08 20.46
CA GLU A 153 -7.98 11.74 19.27
C GLU A 153 -8.46 10.40 18.68
N LEU A 154 -8.26 10.18 17.39
CA LEU A 154 -8.57 8.93 16.72
C LEU A 154 -7.37 8.49 15.87
N THR A 155 -6.84 7.32 16.18
CA THR A 155 -5.85 6.63 15.34
C THR A 155 -6.55 5.56 14.52
N ILE A 156 -6.35 5.59 13.20
CA ILE A 156 -6.88 4.58 12.28
C ILE A 156 -5.70 3.85 11.66
N LEU A 157 -5.66 2.55 11.87
CA LEU A 157 -4.66 1.65 11.29
C LEU A 157 -5.32 0.77 10.23
N GLY A 158 -4.57 0.37 9.24
CA GLY A 158 -5.04 -0.52 8.19
C GLY A 158 -3.89 -0.95 7.28
N GLU A 159 -4.21 -1.68 6.24
CA GLU A 159 -3.22 -2.07 5.23
C GLU A 159 -3.81 -1.90 3.83
N VAL A 160 -2.93 -1.63 2.85
CA VAL A 160 -3.25 -1.66 1.43
C VAL A 160 -2.75 -2.97 0.85
N VAL A 161 -3.61 -3.64 0.10
CA VAL A 161 -3.28 -4.88 -0.63
C VAL A 161 -3.16 -4.55 -2.12
N ASN A 162 -2.07 -4.98 -2.73
CA ASN A 162 -1.84 -4.80 -4.17
C ASN A 162 -2.33 -6.04 -4.93
N HIS A 163 -3.47 -5.94 -5.60
CA HIS A 163 -4.00 -6.98 -6.48
C HIS A 163 -3.53 -6.85 -7.93
N SER A 164 -2.67 -5.85 -8.23
CA SER A 164 -2.09 -5.69 -9.56
C SER A 164 -0.90 -6.64 -9.77
N PRO A 165 -0.53 -6.95 -11.03
CA PRO A 165 0.65 -7.75 -11.32
C PRO A 165 1.96 -6.95 -11.27
N GLN A 166 1.92 -5.67 -10.87
CA GLN A 166 3.05 -4.75 -10.89
C GLN A 166 3.44 -4.29 -9.50
N ASP A 167 4.71 -3.99 -9.30
CA ASP A 167 5.17 -3.26 -8.13
C ASP A 167 4.63 -1.83 -8.18
N LEU A 168 4.11 -1.34 -7.05
CA LEU A 168 3.55 0.00 -6.91
C LEU A 168 4.37 0.83 -5.93
N GLU A 169 4.48 2.12 -6.20
CA GLU A 169 5.09 3.10 -5.28
C GLU A 169 4.16 4.29 -5.06
N ARG A 170 4.47 5.14 -4.07
CA ARG A 170 3.66 6.32 -3.71
C ARG A 170 2.20 5.97 -3.45
N VAL A 171 1.99 4.84 -2.79
CA VAL A 171 0.66 4.39 -2.43
C VAL A 171 0.13 5.27 -1.30
N GLN A 172 -0.90 6.05 -1.59
CA GLN A 172 -1.49 6.99 -0.64
C GLN A 172 -2.95 6.64 -0.38
N VAL A 173 -3.30 6.62 0.90
CA VAL A 173 -4.65 6.29 1.40
C VAL A 173 -5.30 7.55 1.92
N ARG A 174 -6.62 7.69 1.67
CA ARG A 174 -7.50 8.65 2.29
C ARG A 174 -8.55 7.92 3.13
N ILE A 175 -8.76 8.41 4.34
CA ILE A 175 -9.92 8.03 5.15
C ILE A 175 -10.81 9.26 5.31
N THR A 176 -12.09 9.09 5.03
CA THR A 176 -13.13 10.12 5.20
C THR A 176 -14.16 9.63 6.19
N LEU A 177 -14.52 10.47 7.16
CA LEU A 177 -15.50 10.16 8.20
C LEU A 177 -16.81 10.89 7.91
N PHE A 178 -17.93 10.21 8.17
CA PHE A 178 -19.29 10.72 7.97
C PHE A 178 -20.15 10.49 9.21
N ASP A 179 -21.15 11.37 9.40
CA ASP A 179 -22.18 11.19 10.44
C ASP A 179 -23.29 10.24 9.98
N GLY A 180 -24.31 10.04 10.84
CA GLY A 180 -25.47 9.17 10.55
C GLY A 180 -26.41 9.69 9.45
N ALA A 181 -26.19 10.89 8.94
CA ALA A 181 -26.93 11.50 7.83
C ALA A 181 -26.05 11.66 6.57
N ASP A 182 -24.94 10.90 6.47
CA ASP A 182 -23.94 10.92 5.40
C ASP A 182 -23.29 12.31 5.18
N ARG A 183 -23.27 13.17 6.21
CA ARG A 183 -22.58 14.45 6.14
C ARG A 183 -21.10 14.25 6.44
N PHE A 184 -20.26 14.90 5.64
CA PHE A 184 -18.81 14.94 5.82
C PHE A 184 -18.43 15.53 7.18
N LEU A 185 -17.59 14.83 7.91
CA LEU A 185 -17.05 15.25 9.21
C LEU A 185 -15.57 15.62 9.15
N GLY A 186 -14.81 14.92 8.32
CA GLY A 186 -13.38 15.16 8.16
C GLY A 186 -12.73 14.09 7.29
N SER A 187 -11.56 14.41 6.76
CA SER A 187 -10.74 13.42 6.05
C SER A 187 -9.25 13.71 6.26
N ASP A 188 -8.45 12.65 6.24
CA ASP A 188 -7.00 12.77 6.26
C ASP A 188 -6.37 11.72 5.34
N THR A 189 -5.09 11.94 4.98
CA THR A 189 -4.35 11.13 4.03
C THR A 189 -2.98 10.75 4.56
N THR A 190 -2.51 9.54 4.22
CA THR A 190 -1.16 9.09 4.56
C THR A 190 -0.59 8.22 3.45
N PHE A 191 0.72 8.09 3.42
CA PHE A 191 1.37 7.06 2.61
C PHE A 191 1.43 5.73 3.37
N THR A 192 1.46 4.63 2.64
CA THR A 192 1.77 3.32 3.22
C THR A 192 3.21 3.26 3.70
N ALA A 193 3.49 2.34 4.62
CA ALA A 193 4.80 2.25 5.27
C ALA A 193 5.91 1.74 4.35
N LEU A 194 5.58 0.89 3.38
CA LEU A 194 6.54 0.41 2.39
C LEU A 194 6.66 1.41 1.25
N ASP A 195 7.87 1.69 0.82
CA ASP A 195 8.16 2.51 -0.36
C ASP A 195 7.66 1.82 -1.64
N VAL A 196 7.80 0.49 -1.71
CA VAL A 196 7.37 -0.31 -2.85
C VAL A 196 6.47 -1.45 -2.39
N LEU A 197 5.23 -1.45 -2.89
CA LEU A 197 4.23 -2.47 -2.62
C LEU A 197 4.23 -3.53 -3.73
N PRO A 198 4.78 -4.74 -3.49
CA PRO A 198 4.88 -5.78 -4.52
C PRO A 198 3.51 -6.37 -4.90
N PRO A 199 3.41 -7.10 -6.04
CA PRO A 199 2.23 -7.88 -6.39
C PRO A 199 1.82 -8.82 -5.27
N ALA A 200 0.52 -8.88 -4.97
CA ALA A 200 -0.06 -9.61 -3.84
C ALA A 200 0.51 -9.23 -2.46
N GLY A 201 1.34 -8.19 -2.41
CA GLY A 201 1.91 -7.66 -1.18
C GLY A 201 0.92 -6.77 -0.42
N LYS A 202 1.27 -6.53 0.84
CA LYS A 202 0.51 -5.69 1.77
C LYS A 202 1.44 -4.64 2.35
N SER A 203 0.92 -3.44 2.59
CA SER A 203 1.65 -2.38 3.28
C SER A 203 0.76 -1.70 4.30
N PRO A 204 1.15 -1.66 5.57
CA PRO A 204 0.34 -1.01 6.59
C PRO A 204 0.38 0.51 6.44
N PHE A 205 -0.63 1.17 7.01
CA PHE A 205 -0.68 2.62 7.16
C PHE A 205 -1.27 3.00 8.52
N VAL A 206 -1.01 4.24 8.93
CA VAL A 206 -1.60 4.86 10.10
C VAL A 206 -2.04 6.28 9.75
N ILE A 207 -3.28 6.64 10.12
CA ILE A 207 -3.84 7.98 10.02
C ILE A 207 -4.19 8.44 11.44
N PHE A 208 -3.89 9.69 11.74
CA PHE A 208 -4.13 10.29 13.04
C PHE A 208 -5.00 11.54 12.90
N PHE A 209 -6.16 11.52 13.56
CA PHE A 209 -7.04 12.66 13.69
C PHE A 209 -6.90 13.24 15.11
N PRO A 210 -6.20 14.39 15.26
CA PRO A 210 -5.97 15.00 16.57
C PRO A 210 -7.25 15.52 17.21
N ASP A 211 -8.19 16.01 16.38
CA ASP A 211 -9.51 16.50 16.78
C ASP A 211 -10.55 15.63 16.08
N ALA A 212 -10.71 14.39 16.55
CA ALA A 212 -11.68 13.48 15.96
C ALA A 212 -13.11 13.95 16.25
N PRO A 213 -14.05 13.78 15.31
CA PRO A 213 -15.47 14.01 15.60
C PRO A 213 -15.94 13.12 16.75
N ASP A 214 -16.69 13.70 17.70
CA ASP A 214 -17.24 12.97 18.86
C ASP A 214 -18.06 11.73 18.46
N GLU A 215 -18.78 11.84 17.33
CA GLU A 215 -19.58 10.76 16.77
C GLU A 215 -19.40 10.72 15.24
N TYR A 216 -18.91 9.59 14.74
CA TYR A 216 -18.96 9.23 13.32
C TYR A 216 -19.74 7.91 13.17
N ALA A 217 -20.55 7.79 12.11
CA ALA A 217 -21.36 6.60 11.85
C ALA A 217 -20.75 5.69 10.80
N THR A 218 -20.14 6.27 9.77
CA THR A 218 -19.54 5.54 8.65
C THR A 218 -18.22 6.15 8.23
N TYR A 219 -17.43 5.39 7.50
CA TYR A 219 -16.18 5.86 6.89
C TYR A 219 -16.04 5.35 5.47
N GLN A 220 -15.29 6.10 4.68
CA GLN A 220 -14.82 5.67 3.36
C GLN A 220 -13.30 5.59 3.39
N ALA A 221 -12.76 4.45 2.94
CA ALA A 221 -11.33 4.25 2.77
C ALA A 221 -11.02 4.06 1.29
N GLU A 222 -10.13 4.86 0.75
CA GLU A 222 -9.78 4.81 -0.68
C GLU A 222 -8.27 4.99 -0.89
N VAL A 223 -7.74 4.33 -1.90
CA VAL A 223 -6.38 4.59 -2.39
C VAL A 223 -6.47 5.70 -3.43
N ILE A 224 -5.89 6.85 -3.12
CA ILE A 224 -5.96 8.06 -3.96
C ILE A 224 -4.75 8.22 -4.87
N SER A 225 -3.67 7.48 -4.62
CA SER A 225 -2.47 7.43 -5.45
C SER A 225 -1.84 6.04 -5.37
N ALA A 226 -1.46 5.50 -6.49
CA ALA A 226 -0.60 4.33 -6.64
C ALA A 226 -0.03 4.37 -8.06
N VAL A 227 1.27 4.33 -8.21
CA VAL A 227 1.92 4.37 -9.53
C VAL A 227 2.86 3.17 -9.68
N PRO A 228 3.11 2.69 -10.93
CA PRO A 228 4.10 1.66 -11.16
C PRO A 228 5.47 2.08 -10.61
N ALA A 229 6.09 1.19 -9.81
CA ALA A 229 7.34 1.48 -9.12
C ALA A 229 8.55 1.38 -10.05
N TYR A 230 9.53 2.26 -9.80
CA TYR A 230 10.87 2.08 -10.35
C TYR A 230 11.67 1.09 -9.49
N THR A 231 11.89 -0.11 -10.01
CA THR A 231 12.52 -1.21 -9.26
C THR A 231 14.02 -1.36 -9.50
N GLY A 232 14.65 -0.47 -10.29
CA GLY A 232 16.05 -0.58 -10.67
C GLY A 232 17.05 -0.57 -9.50
N SER A 233 16.75 0.15 -8.42
CA SER A 233 17.54 0.17 -7.20
C SER A 233 16.97 -0.69 -6.07
N LEU A 234 15.81 -1.30 -6.26
CA LEU A 234 15.17 -2.11 -5.24
C LEU A 234 15.95 -3.41 -5.03
N TYR A 235 16.15 -3.77 -3.76
CA TYR A 235 16.84 -4.99 -3.36
C TYR A 235 15.95 -5.83 -2.45
N ARG A 236 15.77 -7.12 -2.78
CA ARG A 236 14.83 -8.03 -2.10
C ARG A 236 15.46 -9.28 -1.53
N SER A 237 16.77 -9.48 -1.74
CA SER A 237 17.46 -10.69 -1.28
C SER A 237 17.84 -10.57 0.19
N LEU A 238 16.86 -10.32 1.04
CA LEU A 238 16.98 -10.24 2.49
C LEU A 238 16.08 -11.29 3.14
N GLU A 239 16.59 -11.94 4.17
CA GLU A 239 15.90 -12.92 4.98
C GLU A 239 15.88 -12.46 6.44
N VAL A 240 14.72 -12.51 7.08
CA VAL A 240 14.59 -12.28 8.51
C VAL A 240 14.74 -13.59 9.23
N ALA A 241 15.67 -13.67 10.16
CA ALA A 241 16.02 -14.88 10.89
C ALA A 241 16.06 -14.67 12.39
N GLU A 242 15.97 -15.75 13.15
CA GLU A 242 16.16 -15.78 14.62
C GLU A 242 15.25 -14.79 15.37
N VAL A 243 14.01 -14.61 14.90
CA VAL A 243 13.06 -13.72 15.58
C VAL A 243 12.65 -14.30 16.91
N ALA A 244 12.91 -13.55 17.97
CA ALA A 244 12.51 -13.88 19.34
C ALA A 244 11.57 -12.81 19.89
N GLU A 245 10.44 -13.25 20.42
CA GLU A 245 9.53 -12.40 21.17
C GLU A 245 10.06 -12.28 22.62
N GLN A 246 10.42 -11.06 23.02
CA GLN A 246 10.98 -10.79 24.36
C GLN A 246 9.91 -10.54 25.42
N GLY A 247 8.65 -10.76 25.08
CA GLY A 247 7.49 -10.61 25.94
C GLY A 247 6.56 -9.49 25.50
N GLU A 248 5.35 -9.52 26.06
CA GLU A 248 4.34 -8.48 25.90
C GLU A 248 4.02 -7.89 27.28
N THR A 249 4.13 -6.60 27.41
CA THR A 249 3.76 -5.90 28.63
C THR A 249 2.86 -4.73 28.26
N ALA A 250 1.61 -4.76 28.74
CA ALA A 250 0.65 -3.65 28.57
C ALA A 250 0.47 -3.18 27.10
N GLY A 251 0.39 -4.12 26.15
CA GLY A 251 0.23 -3.81 24.71
C GLY A 251 1.53 -3.48 23.97
N LEU A 252 2.68 -3.52 24.65
CA LEU A 252 4.00 -3.35 24.03
C LEU A 252 4.56 -4.70 23.61
N LEU A 253 4.55 -4.97 22.29
CA LEU A 253 5.21 -6.12 21.68
C LEU A 253 6.70 -5.82 21.50
N LYS A 254 7.56 -6.67 22.07
CA LYS A 254 9.01 -6.55 21.95
C LYS A 254 9.56 -7.70 21.13
N LEU A 255 10.21 -7.38 20.02
CA LEU A 255 10.86 -8.35 19.14
C LEU A 255 12.35 -8.06 19.04
N ALA A 256 13.15 -9.10 18.95
CA ALA A 256 14.54 -9.03 18.54
C ALA A 256 14.80 -10.10 17.49
N GLY A 257 15.71 -9.84 16.58
CA GLY A 257 16.03 -10.79 15.52
C GLY A 257 17.19 -10.30 14.67
N ARG A 258 17.36 -10.96 13.54
CA ARG A 258 18.46 -10.70 12.62
C ARG A 258 17.96 -10.63 11.19
N VAL A 259 18.54 -9.73 10.38
CA VAL A 259 18.36 -9.68 8.94
C VAL A 259 19.63 -10.15 8.28
N ARG A 260 19.50 -11.09 7.34
CA ARG A 260 20.60 -11.66 6.57
C ARG A 260 20.48 -11.28 5.11
N ASN A 261 21.57 -10.83 4.53
CA ASN A 261 21.66 -10.62 3.09
C ASN A 261 22.01 -11.95 2.38
N THR A 262 21.04 -12.48 1.64
CA THR A 262 21.19 -13.76 0.91
C THR A 262 21.57 -13.58 -0.56
N GLY A 263 21.72 -12.35 -1.03
CA GLY A 263 22.00 -12.04 -2.42
C GLY A 263 23.45 -11.71 -2.72
N ASP A 264 23.64 -11.20 -3.93
CA ASP A 264 24.94 -10.95 -4.56
C ASP A 264 25.34 -9.48 -4.61
N ALA A 265 24.55 -8.61 -4.00
CA ALA A 265 24.82 -7.18 -3.88
C ALA A 265 24.73 -6.73 -2.42
N GLU A 266 25.34 -5.61 -2.11
CA GLU A 266 25.19 -4.96 -0.81
C GLU A 266 23.78 -4.38 -0.66
N ALA A 267 23.15 -4.63 0.49
CA ALA A 267 21.85 -4.07 0.83
C ALA A 267 22.07 -2.73 1.54
N LEU A 268 21.62 -1.65 0.93
CA LEU A 268 21.79 -0.28 1.42
C LEU A 268 20.47 0.24 2.00
N ALA A 269 20.55 1.08 3.03
CA ALA A 269 19.40 1.72 3.66
C ALA A 269 18.27 0.73 3.97
N THR A 270 18.63 -0.37 4.61
CA THR A 270 17.71 -1.45 4.95
C THR A 270 16.69 -0.97 5.99
N LEU A 271 15.42 -1.24 5.73
CA LEU A 271 14.32 -0.98 6.64
C LEU A 271 13.54 -2.27 6.90
N LEU A 272 13.02 -2.37 8.12
CA LEU A 272 12.08 -3.41 8.50
C LEU A 272 10.77 -2.76 8.92
N THR A 273 9.66 -3.22 8.36
CA THR A 273 8.32 -2.82 8.77
C THR A 273 7.65 -3.99 9.47
N VAL A 274 7.38 -3.83 10.77
CA VAL A 274 6.62 -4.79 11.56
C VAL A 274 5.17 -4.35 11.60
N THR A 275 4.25 -5.27 11.26
CA THR A 275 2.80 -5.07 11.33
C THR A 275 2.20 -6.09 12.28
N ALA A 276 1.46 -5.62 13.28
CA ALA A 276 0.81 -6.46 14.28
C ALA A 276 -0.69 -6.56 14.02
N TYR A 277 -1.25 -7.75 14.21
CA TYR A 277 -2.65 -8.07 13.93
C TYR A 277 -3.35 -8.64 15.15
N ASP A 278 -4.63 -8.30 15.30
CA ASP A 278 -5.52 -8.89 16.29
C ASP A 278 -6.10 -10.24 15.82
N ARG A 279 -6.98 -10.83 16.64
CA ARG A 279 -7.65 -12.12 16.34
C ARG A 279 -8.59 -12.07 15.12
N LEU A 280 -8.99 -10.89 14.68
CA LEU A 280 -9.83 -10.68 13.49
C LEU A 280 -9.00 -10.35 12.24
N GLY A 281 -7.66 -10.33 12.38
CA GLY A 281 -6.74 -9.99 11.30
C GLY A 281 -6.64 -8.49 11.02
N ARG A 282 -7.17 -7.62 11.91
CA ARG A 282 -7.08 -6.16 11.73
C ARG A 282 -5.73 -5.66 12.19
N VAL A 283 -5.20 -4.64 11.53
CA VAL A 283 -3.94 -4.00 11.90
C VAL A 283 -4.11 -3.23 13.20
N VAL A 284 -3.42 -3.64 14.26
CA VAL A 284 -3.48 -3.00 15.58
C VAL A 284 -2.20 -2.30 15.99
N GLY A 285 -1.18 -2.39 15.17
CA GLY A 285 0.09 -1.69 15.39
C GLY A 285 1.01 -1.85 14.19
N MET A 286 1.87 -0.86 13.98
CA MET A 286 2.93 -0.93 12.98
C MET A 286 4.14 -0.13 13.44
N ARG A 287 5.31 -0.55 13.01
CA ARG A 287 6.55 0.20 13.22
C ARG A 287 7.57 -0.12 12.14
N THR A 288 8.19 0.92 11.60
CA THR A 288 9.33 0.80 10.70
C THR A 288 10.60 1.21 11.44
N ILE A 289 11.63 0.40 11.29
CA ILE A 289 12.96 0.60 11.91
C ILE A 289 14.05 0.28 10.89
N ALA A 290 15.25 0.76 11.14
CA ALA A 290 16.47 0.27 10.50
C ALA A 290 17.15 -0.78 11.41
N PRO A 291 17.74 -1.86 10.88
CA PRO A 291 18.62 -2.75 11.63
C PRO A 291 19.97 -2.08 11.88
N GLU A 292 20.80 -2.69 12.68
CA GLU A 292 22.15 -2.17 12.95
C GLU A 292 23.21 -3.23 12.56
N PRO A 293 24.02 -2.94 11.54
CA PRO A 293 23.99 -1.77 10.63
C PRO A 293 22.82 -1.79 9.64
N ASP A 294 22.44 -0.62 9.09
CA ASP A 294 21.41 -0.48 8.05
C ASP A 294 21.91 -0.89 6.65
N THR A 295 23.22 -0.98 6.50
CA THR A 295 23.92 -1.47 5.31
C THR A 295 24.46 -2.87 5.57
N ILE A 296 23.95 -3.86 4.82
CA ILE A 296 24.26 -5.25 5.05
C ILE A 296 25.11 -5.79 3.88
N ALA A 297 26.33 -6.23 4.20
CA ALA A 297 27.27 -6.74 3.22
C ALA A 297 26.70 -7.93 2.43
N LEU A 298 27.11 -8.05 1.15
CA LEU A 298 26.75 -9.18 0.31
C LEU A 298 27.31 -10.52 0.84
N GLY A 299 26.72 -11.61 0.42
CA GLY A 299 27.27 -12.95 0.68
C GLY A 299 27.07 -13.45 2.11
N GLY A 300 25.96 -13.13 2.73
CA GLY A 300 25.59 -13.63 4.06
C GLY A 300 25.92 -12.67 5.19
N GLY A 301 26.15 -11.37 4.92
CA GLY A 301 26.21 -10.32 5.94
C GLY A 301 24.93 -10.30 6.75
N GLU A 302 25.02 -9.95 8.02
CA GLU A 302 23.90 -9.92 8.98
C GLU A 302 23.85 -8.58 9.71
N ALA A 303 22.65 -8.19 10.12
CA ALA A 303 22.41 -7.03 10.99
C ALA A 303 21.34 -7.37 12.03
N ASP A 304 21.55 -6.95 13.26
CA ASP A 304 20.62 -7.18 14.34
C ASP A 304 19.53 -6.09 14.36
N PHE A 305 18.33 -6.47 14.84
CA PHE A 305 17.27 -5.50 15.08
C PHE A 305 16.53 -5.76 16.38
N THR A 306 16.00 -4.69 16.95
CA THR A 306 15.05 -4.73 18.06
C THR A 306 13.87 -3.81 17.75
N VAL A 307 12.66 -4.27 18.06
CA VAL A 307 11.42 -3.51 17.85
C VAL A 307 10.62 -3.47 19.13
N ASP A 308 10.31 -2.26 19.56
CA ASP A 308 9.31 -1.98 20.58
C ASP A 308 8.07 -1.42 19.86
N LEU A 309 7.02 -2.23 19.68
CA LEU A 309 5.80 -1.86 18.97
C LEU A 309 4.65 -1.75 19.98
N LEU A 310 4.13 -0.52 20.14
CA LEU A 310 2.91 -0.30 20.94
C LEU A 310 1.70 -0.60 20.06
N ALA A 311 0.91 -1.59 20.48
CA ALA A 311 -0.30 -2.01 19.78
C ALA A 311 -1.55 -1.45 20.46
N ALA A 312 -2.52 -1.04 19.65
CA ALA A 312 -3.82 -0.51 20.08
C ALA A 312 -4.79 -1.57 20.61
N ALA A 313 -4.47 -2.86 20.39
CA ALA A 313 -5.22 -4.03 20.89
C ALA A 313 -4.28 -5.22 21.07
N PRO A 314 -4.72 -6.31 21.76
CA PRO A 314 -3.90 -7.50 21.96
C PRO A 314 -3.44 -8.10 20.61
N VAL A 315 -2.13 -8.35 20.50
CA VAL A 315 -1.50 -8.91 19.31
C VAL A 315 -1.65 -10.43 19.30
N VAL A 316 -2.08 -10.98 18.16
CA VAL A 316 -2.19 -12.44 17.96
C VAL A 316 -1.13 -12.92 16.98
N THR A 317 -0.84 -12.13 15.94
CA THR A 317 0.17 -12.44 14.94
C THR A 317 0.84 -11.15 14.47
N TYR A 318 1.99 -11.28 13.84
CA TYR A 318 2.68 -10.14 13.22
C TYR A 318 3.40 -10.58 11.94
N THR A 319 3.71 -9.61 11.11
CA THR A 319 4.58 -9.79 9.93
C THR A 319 5.77 -8.86 10.03
N ILE A 320 6.89 -9.28 9.47
CA ILE A 320 8.08 -8.45 9.31
C ILE A 320 8.42 -8.41 7.83
N GLN A 321 8.46 -7.22 7.26
CA GLN A 321 8.78 -6.99 5.85
C GLN A 321 10.07 -6.18 5.77
N THR A 322 10.92 -6.52 4.81
CA THR A 322 12.20 -5.84 4.59
C THR A 322 12.19 -5.10 3.28
N GLU A 323 12.76 -3.91 3.27
CA GLU A 323 13.08 -3.15 2.07
C GLU A 323 14.53 -2.69 2.14
N ALA A 324 15.22 -2.73 1.01
CA ALA A 324 16.56 -2.18 0.87
C ALA A 324 16.78 -1.66 -0.55
N ARG A 325 17.86 -0.93 -0.71
CA ARG A 325 18.34 -0.45 -1.99
C ARG A 325 19.67 -1.14 -2.32
N ARG A 326 20.00 -1.21 -3.59
CA ARG A 326 21.34 -1.59 -4.07
C ARG A 326 21.96 -0.43 -4.84
N ALA A 327 23.27 -0.40 -4.91
CA ALA A 327 23.97 0.54 -5.79
C ALA A 327 23.46 0.34 -7.23
N ALA A 328 23.35 1.45 -7.97
CA ALA A 328 23.08 1.35 -9.40
C ALA A 328 24.18 0.52 -10.06
N PRO A 329 23.86 -0.38 -10.99
CA PRO A 329 24.90 -1.01 -11.79
C PRO A 329 25.61 0.09 -12.60
N ASP A 330 26.95 0.03 -12.60
CA ASP A 330 27.85 0.93 -13.37
C ASP A 330 27.60 0.81 -14.88
#